data_f6bd17445dc506631854978c8a8b0034
#
_entry.id   f6bd17445dc506631854978c8a8b0034
#
_cell.length_a   1.000
_cell.length_b   1.000
_cell.length_c   1.000
_cell.angle_alpha   90.00
_cell.angle_beta   90.00
_cell.angle_gamma   90.00
#
_symmetry.space_group_name_H-M   'P 1'
#
loop_
_entity.id
_entity.type
_entity.pdbx_description
1 polymer ?
#
loop_
_entity_poly.entity_id
_entity_poly.type
_entity_poly.pdbx_seq_one_letter_code
_entity_poly.pdbx_strand_id
1 'polypeptide(L)'
;LKFRQGAFRWQVSPDPAAMLGSGVCWLDYDEDGWLDLFAVNSYAEREVSRWEEQGGLPRTALFRNVEGKFTHVSADAGAAPAIRGNGCVATDLDLDGHTDLYVTTVGQSILLWNNGDGTFTEGARSAGVGVYGWHSGAAVGDVNGDGLPDLVVAGYTDLNGPRPDATQGFPQTFIGVRDLLFLNEGREGGGHARFREVGRTAGLEVANFEHGLGVLLSDFERDGDLDVYIANDTNPNRLYENVAWPGGADTDPAGLGFRFEERAGAAGVADPNAGMGIAAGDYDGDGRADLFVTNAREQVHGVFRSKPPDENNPSYDDVRADLGVDLGGSTGWGASWADLDLDTDLDLVVVNGDVPVTDLAGDKERLRALGNLTAQGMPGRFEELGGEIGLDKIGPLLARGSAAADYDNDGDLDMAISTVGGPLVLLRNDHAGGDWLEVNLVGFHPGAEVTAILPDGRRLRREVHAGSSYLSSEDPRVHFGLGGAAEVRALVVRWPGGGETRLNGIAANQLVEVKAPS
;
A
#
# COMPACT_ATOMS: atom_id res chain seq x y z
N LEU A 1 -20.09 8.25 4.25
CA LEU A 1 -19.56 8.71 2.96
C LEU A 1 -20.55 8.41 1.83
N LYS A 2 -20.87 9.40 0.96
CA LYS A 2 -21.78 9.20 -0.17
C LYS A 2 -20.97 8.86 -1.44
N PHE A 3 -20.34 7.70 -1.42
CA PHE A 3 -19.62 7.15 -2.57
C PHE A 3 -20.08 5.72 -2.82
N ARG A 4 -20.11 5.34 -4.08
CA ARG A 4 -20.35 3.98 -4.51
C ARG A 4 -19.45 3.67 -5.69
N GLN A 5 -18.70 2.61 -5.58
CA GLN A 5 -17.90 2.09 -6.67
C GLN A 5 -18.80 1.67 -7.85
N GLY A 6 -18.43 2.08 -9.06
CA GLY A 6 -19.31 2.04 -10.23
C GLY A 6 -19.41 0.69 -10.92
N ALA A 7 -18.61 -0.32 -10.54
CA ALA A 7 -18.65 -1.64 -11.16
C ALA A 7 -20.00 -2.34 -10.90
N PHE A 8 -20.51 -2.98 -11.93
CA PHE A 8 -21.73 -3.81 -11.86
C PHE A 8 -22.96 -3.10 -11.28
N ARG A 9 -23.13 -1.84 -11.65
CA ARG A 9 -24.25 -1.03 -11.16
C ARG A 9 -25.61 -1.63 -11.47
N TRP A 10 -25.74 -2.31 -12.62
CA TRP A 10 -27.00 -2.89 -13.10
C TRP A 10 -26.94 -4.40 -13.25
N GLN A 11 -25.79 -4.93 -13.64
CA GLN A 11 -25.65 -6.36 -13.86
C GLN A 11 -24.18 -6.79 -13.72
N VAL A 12 -23.94 -7.86 -13.00
CA VAL A 12 -22.62 -8.52 -12.98
C VAL A 12 -22.30 -9.04 -14.38
N SER A 13 -21.10 -8.82 -14.84
CA SER A 13 -20.59 -9.26 -16.14
C SER A 13 -19.17 -9.82 -15.99
N PRO A 14 -18.70 -10.68 -16.88
CA PRO A 14 -17.33 -11.20 -16.85
C PRO A 14 -16.34 -10.12 -17.31
N ASP A 15 -16.18 -9.08 -16.51
CA ASP A 15 -15.22 -7.98 -16.69
C ASP A 15 -14.18 -8.02 -15.57
N PRO A 16 -12.99 -8.60 -15.82
CA PRO A 16 -11.99 -8.77 -14.78
C PRO A 16 -11.55 -7.45 -14.13
N ALA A 17 -11.42 -6.38 -14.91
CA ALA A 17 -11.02 -5.08 -14.39
C ALA A 17 -12.04 -4.50 -13.41
N ALA A 18 -13.32 -4.74 -13.64
CA ALA A 18 -14.36 -4.36 -12.70
C ALA A 18 -14.41 -5.26 -11.45
N MET A 19 -14.04 -6.54 -11.60
CA MET A 19 -14.02 -7.51 -10.49
C MET A 19 -12.87 -7.28 -9.50
N LEU A 20 -11.71 -6.84 -9.99
CA LEU A 20 -10.54 -6.56 -9.14
C LEU A 20 -10.73 -5.31 -8.29
N GLY A 21 -11.73 -4.49 -8.59
CA GLY A 21 -12.08 -3.34 -7.77
C GLY A 21 -11.06 -2.21 -7.81
N SER A 22 -10.90 -1.52 -6.69
CA SER A 22 -10.04 -0.33 -6.60
C SER A 22 -9.53 -0.08 -5.19
N GLY A 23 -8.50 0.75 -5.08
CA GLY A 23 -7.88 1.18 -3.83
C GLY A 23 -8.48 2.45 -3.24
N VAL A 24 -7.94 2.81 -2.09
CA VAL A 24 -8.20 4.04 -1.33
C VAL A 24 -6.87 4.60 -0.83
N CYS A 25 -6.75 5.93 -0.75
CA CYS A 25 -5.55 6.58 -0.24
C CYS A 25 -5.90 7.65 0.81
N TRP A 26 -5.20 7.60 1.94
CA TRP A 26 -5.20 8.67 2.93
C TRP A 26 -4.16 9.73 2.56
N LEU A 27 -4.50 10.99 2.77
CA LEU A 27 -3.62 12.13 2.55
C LEU A 27 -4.18 13.36 3.25
N ASP A 28 -3.34 14.26 3.67
CA ASP A 28 -3.73 15.63 4.07
C ASP A 28 -3.46 16.53 2.86
N TYR A 29 -4.49 16.73 1.99
CA TYR A 29 -4.28 17.42 0.72
C TYR A 29 -4.29 18.95 0.83
N ASP A 30 -4.89 19.48 1.88
CA ASP A 30 -4.98 20.93 2.12
C ASP A 30 -4.20 21.41 3.36
N GLU A 31 -3.39 20.49 3.95
CA GLU A 31 -2.45 20.73 5.06
C GLU A 31 -3.13 21.31 6.31
N ASP A 32 -4.37 20.90 6.56
CA ASP A 32 -5.12 21.35 7.74
C ASP A 32 -4.91 20.45 8.97
N GLY A 33 -4.13 19.37 8.84
CA GLY A 33 -3.77 18.43 9.91
C GLY A 33 -4.79 17.32 10.10
N TRP A 34 -5.78 17.19 9.22
CA TRP A 34 -6.77 16.12 9.19
C TRP A 34 -6.59 15.28 7.93
N LEU A 35 -6.47 13.97 8.09
CA LEU A 35 -6.35 13.11 6.93
C LEU A 35 -7.64 13.07 6.12
N ASP A 36 -7.51 13.37 4.85
CA ASP A 36 -8.54 13.29 3.82
C ASP A 36 -8.53 11.91 3.15
N LEU A 37 -9.61 11.59 2.45
CA LEU A 37 -9.74 10.28 1.83
C LEU A 37 -9.98 10.39 0.33
N PHE A 38 -9.05 9.82 -0.46
CA PHE A 38 -9.24 9.65 -1.90
C PHE A 38 -9.69 8.22 -2.21
N ALA A 39 -10.81 8.07 -2.91
CA ALA A 39 -11.36 6.78 -3.33
C ALA A 39 -11.31 6.63 -4.84
N VAL A 40 -10.59 5.63 -5.31
CA VAL A 40 -10.51 5.30 -6.73
C VAL A 40 -11.81 4.67 -7.19
N ASN A 41 -12.31 5.05 -8.36
CA ASN A 41 -13.51 4.48 -8.95
C ASN A 41 -13.22 3.73 -10.25
N SER A 42 -14.06 2.76 -10.53
CA SER A 42 -14.01 1.96 -11.74
C SER A 42 -15.43 1.62 -12.23
N TYR A 43 -15.54 1.04 -13.40
CA TYR A 43 -16.82 0.62 -13.99
C TYR A 43 -16.62 -0.57 -14.93
N ALA A 44 -17.67 -1.35 -15.15
CA ALA A 44 -17.66 -2.42 -16.14
C ALA A 44 -17.83 -1.82 -17.55
N GLU A 45 -17.04 -2.30 -18.51
CA GLU A 45 -17.03 -1.78 -19.89
C GLU A 45 -18.40 -1.89 -20.56
N ARG A 46 -19.12 -2.97 -20.31
CA ARG A 46 -20.48 -3.19 -20.85
C ARG A 46 -21.53 -2.21 -20.31
N GLU A 47 -21.23 -1.48 -19.25
CA GLU A 47 -22.12 -0.49 -18.63
C GLU A 47 -21.89 0.92 -19.11
N VAL A 48 -20.86 1.19 -19.93
CA VAL A 48 -20.44 2.53 -20.37
C VAL A 48 -21.60 3.32 -20.98
N SER A 49 -22.28 2.78 -22.02
CA SER A 49 -23.40 3.48 -22.67
C SER A 49 -24.52 3.82 -21.69
N ARG A 50 -24.77 2.95 -20.73
CA ARG A 50 -25.82 3.16 -19.73
C ARG A 50 -25.44 4.22 -18.70
N TRP A 51 -24.17 4.31 -18.35
CA TRP A 51 -23.63 5.39 -17.53
C TRP A 51 -23.75 6.74 -18.25
N GLU A 52 -23.41 6.79 -19.54
CA GLU A 52 -23.56 8.01 -20.37
C GLU A 52 -25.00 8.51 -20.42
N GLU A 53 -25.97 7.60 -20.60
CA GLU A 53 -27.41 7.91 -20.52
C GLU A 53 -27.86 8.43 -19.15
N GLN A 54 -27.14 8.11 -18.08
CA GLN A 54 -27.45 8.50 -16.69
C GLN A 54 -26.64 9.71 -16.19
N GLY A 55 -25.92 10.40 -17.08
CA GLY A 55 -25.20 11.63 -16.76
C GLY A 55 -23.68 11.52 -16.71
N GLY A 56 -23.12 10.40 -17.15
CA GLY A 56 -21.68 10.18 -17.32
C GLY A 56 -21.10 9.02 -16.52
N LEU A 57 -19.85 8.71 -16.80
CA LEU A 57 -19.11 7.63 -16.15
C LEU A 57 -18.85 7.91 -14.67
N PRO A 58 -18.74 6.86 -13.84
CA PRO A 58 -18.31 6.99 -12.45
C PRO A 58 -16.97 7.71 -12.35
N ARG A 59 -16.83 8.53 -11.33
CA ARG A 59 -15.63 9.33 -11.09
C ARG A 59 -14.99 8.94 -9.77
N THR A 60 -13.68 9.14 -9.66
CA THR A 60 -12.97 9.11 -8.37
C THR A 60 -13.56 10.13 -7.41
N ALA A 61 -13.32 9.95 -6.12
CA ALA A 61 -13.85 10.86 -5.12
C ALA A 61 -12.79 11.26 -4.10
N LEU A 62 -12.68 12.57 -3.85
CA LEU A 62 -11.92 13.15 -2.76
C LEU A 62 -12.91 13.65 -1.71
N PHE A 63 -12.68 13.24 -0.48
CA PHE A 63 -13.44 13.64 0.70
C PHE A 63 -12.54 14.43 1.63
N ARG A 64 -12.81 15.72 1.76
CA ARG A 64 -12.18 16.56 2.76
C ARG A 64 -12.70 16.19 4.14
N ASN A 65 -11.81 15.96 5.08
CA ASN A 65 -12.08 15.71 6.47
C ASN A 65 -11.82 16.96 7.31
N VAL A 66 -12.70 17.28 8.22
CA VAL A 66 -12.49 18.29 9.26
C VAL A 66 -13.09 17.76 10.55
N GLU A 67 -12.26 17.51 11.55
CA GLU A 67 -12.70 16.97 12.84
C GLU A 67 -13.55 15.69 12.70
N GLY A 68 -13.09 14.73 11.89
CA GLY A 68 -13.78 13.46 11.64
C GLY A 68 -15.02 13.56 10.74
N LYS A 69 -15.28 14.73 10.11
CA LYS A 69 -16.45 14.97 9.25
C LYS A 69 -16.07 15.17 7.80
N PHE A 70 -16.48 14.26 6.98
CA PHE A 70 -16.13 14.23 5.55
C PHE A 70 -17.10 15.02 4.68
N THR A 71 -16.55 15.85 3.79
CA THR A 71 -17.26 16.58 2.74
C THR A 71 -16.72 16.17 1.37
N HIS A 72 -17.60 15.84 0.43
CA HIS A 72 -17.22 15.48 -0.94
C HIS A 72 -16.80 16.73 -1.73
N VAL A 73 -15.52 16.84 -2.10
CA VAL A 73 -14.93 18.04 -2.73
C VAL A 73 -14.33 17.79 -4.11
N SER A 74 -14.43 16.58 -4.65
CA SER A 74 -13.72 16.12 -5.86
C SER A 74 -13.82 17.06 -7.06
N ALA A 75 -14.99 17.64 -7.31
CA ALA A 75 -15.21 18.51 -8.46
C ALA A 75 -14.54 19.88 -8.28
N ASP A 76 -14.63 20.43 -7.08
CA ASP A 76 -14.05 21.73 -6.74
C ASP A 76 -12.51 21.63 -6.67
N ALA A 77 -12.01 20.50 -6.17
CA ALA A 77 -10.59 20.20 -6.11
C ALA A 77 -9.97 19.73 -7.45
N GLY A 78 -10.74 19.50 -8.50
CA GLY A 78 -10.20 18.95 -9.75
C GLY A 78 -9.78 17.48 -9.69
N ALA A 79 -10.14 16.76 -8.61
CA ALA A 79 -9.73 15.37 -8.34
C ALA A 79 -10.79 14.33 -8.73
N ALA A 80 -11.55 14.58 -9.78
CA ALA A 80 -12.67 13.75 -10.23
C ALA A 80 -12.51 13.19 -11.65
N PRO A 81 -11.40 12.55 -12.04
CA PRO A 81 -11.32 11.92 -13.36
C PRO A 81 -12.30 10.74 -13.47
N ALA A 82 -12.88 10.60 -14.68
CA ALA A 82 -13.70 9.44 -15.03
C ALA A 82 -12.82 8.39 -15.69
N ILE A 83 -12.35 7.42 -14.90
CA ILE A 83 -11.37 6.41 -15.30
C ILE A 83 -11.81 5.01 -14.89
N ARG A 84 -11.24 3.99 -15.51
CA ARG A 84 -11.26 2.62 -14.97
C ARG A 84 -10.05 2.47 -14.05
N GLY A 85 -10.17 3.07 -12.87
CA GLY A 85 -9.08 3.13 -11.92
C GLY A 85 -8.89 1.82 -11.17
N ASN A 86 -7.66 1.58 -10.74
CA ASN A 86 -7.26 0.45 -9.87
C ASN A 86 -6.70 0.97 -8.55
N GLY A 87 -5.43 1.31 -8.50
CA GLY A 87 -4.74 1.76 -7.29
C GLY A 87 -4.50 3.25 -7.25
N CYS A 88 -4.11 3.72 -6.08
CA CYS A 88 -3.53 5.05 -5.89
C CYS A 88 -2.35 4.99 -4.93
N VAL A 89 -1.44 5.95 -5.07
CA VAL A 89 -0.43 6.29 -4.07
C VAL A 89 -0.44 7.80 -3.85
N ALA A 90 -0.34 8.21 -2.58
CA ALA A 90 -0.36 9.59 -2.15
C ALA A 90 0.99 9.93 -1.52
N THR A 91 1.71 10.92 -2.08
CA THR A 91 2.97 11.43 -1.54
C THR A 91 3.40 12.67 -2.33
N ASP A 92 4.35 13.44 -1.80
CA ASP A 92 4.94 14.60 -2.47
C ASP A 92 5.95 14.11 -3.54
N LEU A 93 5.50 14.03 -4.80
CA LEU A 93 6.25 13.46 -5.91
C LEU A 93 7.23 14.44 -6.56
N ASP A 94 7.08 15.74 -6.32
CA ASP A 94 7.98 16.75 -6.90
C ASP A 94 8.71 17.62 -5.84
N LEU A 95 8.57 17.24 -4.58
CA LEU A 95 9.20 17.87 -3.42
C LEU A 95 8.86 19.37 -3.32
N ASP A 96 7.58 19.72 -3.55
CA ASP A 96 7.11 21.09 -3.36
C ASP A 96 6.42 21.34 -2.02
N GLY A 97 6.27 20.29 -1.23
CA GLY A 97 5.67 20.28 0.09
C GLY A 97 4.18 19.91 0.09
N HIS A 98 3.59 19.62 -1.07
CA HIS A 98 2.19 19.30 -1.21
C HIS A 98 2.00 17.83 -1.65
N THR A 99 1.05 17.12 -1.06
CA THR A 99 0.83 15.70 -1.37
C THR A 99 0.11 15.52 -2.70
N ASP A 100 0.76 14.85 -3.64
CA ASP A 100 0.24 14.49 -4.96
C ASP A 100 -0.47 13.13 -4.94
N LEU A 101 -1.18 12.80 -6.04
CA LEU A 101 -1.86 11.52 -6.22
C LEU A 101 -1.48 10.89 -7.57
N TYR A 102 -0.83 9.72 -7.54
CA TYR A 102 -0.69 8.88 -8.71
C TYR A 102 -1.76 7.79 -8.71
N VAL A 103 -2.47 7.60 -9.84
CA VAL A 103 -3.59 6.65 -9.96
C VAL A 103 -3.34 5.72 -11.13
N THR A 104 -3.25 4.42 -10.84
CA THR A 104 -3.14 3.37 -11.85
C THR A 104 -4.51 3.04 -12.46
N THR A 105 -4.52 2.57 -13.70
CA THR A 105 -5.78 2.38 -14.44
C THR A 105 -5.72 1.19 -15.39
N VAL A 106 -6.89 0.78 -15.87
CA VAL A 106 -7.04 0.08 -17.14
C VAL A 106 -7.18 1.15 -18.24
N GLY A 107 -6.06 1.55 -18.81
CA GLY A 107 -5.96 2.66 -19.74
C GLY A 107 -4.72 3.49 -19.47
N GLN A 108 -4.86 4.81 -19.53
CA GLN A 108 -3.77 5.73 -19.22
C GLN A 108 -3.75 6.06 -17.73
N SER A 109 -2.63 5.81 -17.05
CA SER A 109 -2.42 6.22 -15.66
C SER A 109 -2.48 7.73 -15.50
N ILE A 110 -2.93 8.18 -14.33
CA ILE A 110 -3.19 9.60 -14.01
C ILE A 110 -2.21 10.05 -12.93
N LEU A 111 -1.74 11.28 -13.04
CA LEU A 111 -1.02 11.97 -11.97
C LEU A 111 -1.72 13.31 -11.72
N LEU A 112 -2.15 13.51 -10.50
CA LEU A 112 -2.77 14.73 -10.03
C LEU A 112 -1.76 15.47 -9.16
N TRP A 113 -1.18 16.53 -9.71
CA TRP A 113 -0.32 17.45 -8.98
C TRP A 113 -1.14 18.32 -8.04
N ASN A 114 -0.81 18.37 -6.78
CA ASN A 114 -1.41 19.28 -5.80
C ASN A 114 -0.85 20.70 -6.00
N ASN A 115 -1.73 21.67 -6.19
CA ASN A 115 -1.33 23.04 -6.45
C ASN A 115 -1.06 23.85 -5.16
N GLY A 116 -1.23 23.27 -3.96
CA GLY A 116 -1.10 23.94 -2.67
C GLY A 116 -2.20 24.95 -2.36
N ASP A 117 -3.27 24.98 -3.15
CA ASP A 117 -4.43 25.86 -2.98
C ASP A 117 -5.75 25.09 -2.78
N GLY A 118 -5.65 23.79 -2.48
CA GLY A 118 -6.76 22.87 -2.33
C GLY A 118 -7.28 22.31 -3.66
N THR A 119 -6.52 22.49 -4.75
CA THR A 119 -6.88 21.98 -6.09
C THR A 119 -5.77 21.12 -6.69
N PHE A 120 -6.13 20.30 -7.68
CA PHE A 120 -5.20 19.43 -8.39
C PHE A 120 -5.19 19.74 -9.90
N THR A 121 -4.01 19.54 -10.51
CA THR A 121 -3.83 19.61 -11.98
C THR A 121 -3.32 18.27 -12.51
N GLU A 122 -3.99 17.73 -13.54
CA GLU A 122 -3.53 16.48 -14.18
C GLU A 122 -2.23 16.71 -14.96
N GLY A 123 -1.22 15.88 -14.73
CA GLY A 123 0.11 16.05 -15.29
C GLY A 123 0.82 14.78 -15.73
N ALA A 124 0.21 13.59 -15.71
CA ALA A 124 0.90 12.31 -15.95
C ALA A 124 1.66 12.28 -17.27
N ARG A 125 1.09 12.84 -18.33
CA ARG A 125 1.73 12.85 -19.65
C ARG A 125 2.95 13.77 -19.70
N SER A 126 2.85 14.96 -19.11
CA SER A 126 3.96 15.92 -19.07
C SER A 126 5.09 15.45 -18.14
N ALA A 127 4.75 14.76 -17.07
CA ALA A 127 5.70 14.15 -16.15
C ALA A 127 6.40 12.89 -16.73
N GLY A 128 5.86 12.27 -17.78
CA GLY A 128 6.41 11.05 -18.37
C GLY A 128 5.90 9.75 -17.73
N VAL A 129 4.95 9.81 -16.79
CA VAL A 129 4.38 8.64 -16.07
C VAL A 129 2.98 8.22 -16.57
N GLY A 130 2.45 8.90 -17.57
CA GLY A 130 1.16 8.61 -18.19
C GLY A 130 1.21 7.42 -19.13
N VAL A 131 1.45 6.23 -18.59
CA VAL A 131 1.56 4.97 -19.34
C VAL A 131 0.21 4.38 -19.67
N TYR A 132 0.11 3.68 -20.79
CA TYR A 132 -1.10 3.01 -21.23
C TYR A 132 -0.96 1.50 -21.05
N GLY A 133 -1.96 0.89 -20.42
CA GLY A 133 -2.00 -0.55 -20.15
C GLY A 133 -2.96 -0.85 -19.01
N TRP A 134 -2.91 -2.06 -18.48
CA TRP A 134 -3.50 -2.37 -17.20
C TRP A 134 -2.40 -2.44 -16.16
N HIS A 135 -2.27 -1.36 -15.39
CA HIS A 135 -1.38 -1.27 -14.24
C HIS A 135 -2.19 -1.31 -12.95
N SER A 136 -1.66 -1.96 -11.95
CA SER A 136 -2.35 -2.31 -10.70
C SER A 136 -1.79 -1.53 -9.51
N GLY A 137 -0.92 -2.11 -8.70
CA GLY A 137 -0.28 -1.46 -7.57
C GLY A 137 0.80 -0.45 -7.98
N ALA A 138 1.06 0.49 -7.10
CA ALA A 138 2.18 1.42 -7.22
C ALA A 138 2.76 1.72 -5.84
N ALA A 139 4.06 1.96 -5.77
CA ALA A 139 4.77 2.40 -4.57
C ALA A 139 5.83 3.44 -4.93
N VAL A 140 6.15 4.31 -3.98
CA VAL A 140 7.11 5.42 -4.17
C VAL A 140 8.19 5.36 -3.11
N GLY A 141 9.43 5.57 -3.54
CA GLY A 141 10.61 5.62 -2.67
C GLY A 141 11.83 6.10 -3.45
N ASP A 142 12.88 6.50 -2.75
CA ASP A 142 14.16 6.85 -3.36
C ASP A 142 14.99 5.57 -3.57
N VAL A 143 14.94 4.98 -4.76
CA VAL A 143 15.60 3.69 -5.04
C VAL A 143 17.05 3.84 -5.51
N ASN A 144 17.46 5.05 -5.88
CA ASN A 144 18.80 5.31 -6.37
C ASN A 144 19.67 6.15 -5.43
N GLY A 145 19.11 6.57 -4.27
CA GLY A 145 19.81 7.32 -3.23
C GLY A 145 20.08 8.78 -3.58
N ASP A 146 19.34 9.38 -4.54
CA ASP A 146 19.53 10.75 -4.96
C ASP A 146 18.65 11.77 -4.21
N GLY A 147 17.76 11.29 -3.34
CA GLY A 147 16.84 12.07 -2.52
C GLY A 147 15.55 12.47 -3.23
N LEU A 148 15.29 11.95 -4.44
CA LEU A 148 14.07 12.21 -5.20
C LEU A 148 13.11 11.01 -5.12
N PRO A 149 11.79 11.23 -5.13
CA PRO A 149 10.80 10.16 -5.09
C PRO A 149 10.68 9.45 -6.44
N ASP A 150 11.15 8.22 -6.52
CA ASP A 150 10.98 7.34 -7.67
C ASP A 150 9.69 6.54 -7.57
N LEU A 151 9.14 6.08 -8.71
CA LEU A 151 7.85 5.41 -8.79
C LEU A 151 8.00 4.00 -9.38
N VAL A 152 7.57 2.98 -8.64
CA VAL A 152 7.43 1.60 -9.10
C VAL A 152 5.95 1.31 -9.35
N VAL A 153 5.63 0.68 -10.49
CA VAL A 153 4.25 0.38 -10.90
C VAL A 153 4.17 -1.06 -11.39
N ALA A 154 3.34 -1.87 -10.77
CA ALA A 154 3.10 -3.25 -11.21
C ALA A 154 2.27 -3.29 -12.49
N GLY A 155 2.71 -4.13 -13.42
CA GLY A 155 1.98 -4.48 -14.63
C GLY A 155 1.11 -5.72 -14.40
N TYR A 156 -0.16 -5.67 -14.82
CA TYR A 156 -1.03 -6.80 -14.59
C TYR A 156 -1.28 -7.61 -15.87
N THR A 157 -2.29 -7.29 -16.65
CA THR A 157 -2.75 -8.17 -17.74
C THR A 157 -3.03 -7.39 -19.02
N ASP A 158 -2.54 -7.88 -20.17
CA ASP A 158 -2.91 -7.33 -21.48
C ASP A 158 -4.19 -8.00 -22.02
N LEU A 159 -5.33 -7.39 -21.76
CA LEU A 159 -6.64 -7.90 -22.22
C LEU A 159 -6.80 -7.91 -23.75
N ASN A 160 -5.97 -7.13 -24.47
CA ASN A 160 -6.00 -7.00 -25.93
C ASN A 160 -4.88 -7.79 -26.61
N GLY A 161 -3.97 -8.34 -25.83
CA GLY A 161 -2.81 -9.08 -26.28
C GLY A 161 -3.09 -10.53 -26.69
N PRO A 162 -2.05 -11.26 -27.05
CA PRO A 162 -2.14 -12.69 -27.34
C PRO A 162 -2.68 -13.50 -26.17
N ARG A 163 -3.36 -14.60 -26.49
CA ARG A 163 -3.85 -15.59 -25.52
C ARG A 163 -3.11 -16.89 -25.73
N PRO A 164 -1.91 -17.04 -25.13
CA PRO A 164 -1.04 -18.20 -25.42
C PRO A 164 -1.67 -19.52 -25.01
N ASP A 165 -2.47 -19.54 -23.95
CA ASP A 165 -3.19 -20.73 -23.51
C ASP A 165 -4.61 -20.38 -23.07
N ALA A 166 -5.55 -20.51 -24.01
CA ALA A 166 -6.97 -20.26 -23.76
C ALA A 166 -7.65 -21.33 -22.89
N THR A 167 -6.94 -22.39 -22.49
CA THR A 167 -7.46 -23.44 -21.62
C THR A 167 -7.26 -23.12 -20.15
N GLN A 168 -6.37 -22.18 -19.83
CA GLN A 168 -6.17 -21.70 -18.48
C GLN A 168 -7.20 -20.64 -18.10
N GLY A 169 -7.40 -20.46 -16.79
CA GLY A 169 -8.25 -19.42 -16.23
C GLY A 169 -7.63 -18.03 -16.38
N PHE A 170 -8.40 -16.99 -16.04
CA PHE A 170 -7.89 -15.65 -15.87
C PHE A 170 -7.03 -15.59 -14.59
N PRO A 171 -5.86 -14.87 -14.57
CA PRO A 171 -5.30 -14.07 -15.66
C PRO A 171 -4.42 -14.85 -16.64
N GLN A 172 -4.04 -16.08 -16.37
CA GLN A 172 -3.06 -16.89 -17.12
C GLN A 172 -3.42 -17.14 -18.60
N THR A 173 -4.70 -16.96 -18.97
CA THR A 173 -5.13 -16.97 -20.37
C THR A 173 -4.45 -15.90 -21.21
N PHE A 174 -4.03 -14.79 -20.58
CA PHE A 174 -3.41 -13.63 -21.21
C PHE A 174 -1.93 -13.55 -20.88
N ILE A 175 -1.20 -12.75 -21.63
CA ILE A 175 0.15 -12.34 -21.22
C ILE A 175 0.06 -11.22 -20.17
N GLY A 176 1.00 -11.19 -19.24
CA GLY A 176 1.16 -10.08 -18.31
C GLY A 176 1.63 -8.79 -18.98
N VAL A 177 1.52 -7.70 -18.27
CA VAL A 177 2.11 -6.40 -18.59
C VAL A 177 3.37 -6.25 -17.75
N ARG A 178 4.42 -5.65 -18.29
CA ARG A 178 5.67 -5.47 -17.54
C ARG A 178 5.51 -4.49 -16.38
N ASP A 179 6.27 -4.72 -15.32
CA ASP A 179 6.46 -3.78 -14.25
C ASP A 179 7.31 -2.59 -14.72
N LEU A 180 7.09 -1.43 -14.13
CA LEU A 180 7.73 -0.18 -14.51
C LEU A 180 8.46 0.43 -13.33
N LEU A 181 9.64 1.00 -13.60
CA LEU A 181 10.37 1.87 -12.69
C LEU A 181 10.60 3.21 -13.37
N PHE A 182 10.13 4.26 -12.74
CA PHE A 182 10.34 5.63 -13.18
C PHE A 182 11.26 6.34 -12.21
N LEU A 183 12.47 6.67 -12.64
CA LEU A 183 13.35 7.56 -11.89
C LEU A 183 12.92 9.00 -12.06
N ASN A 184 12.86 9.71 -10.95
CA ASN A 184 12.58 11.14 -10.90
C ASN A 184 13.82 11.92 -11.35
N GLU A 185 13.67 12.79 -12.32
CA GLU A 185 14.74 13.65 -12.83
C GLU A 185 14.71 15.06 -12.22
N GLY A 186 13.86 15.25 -11.19
CA GLY A 186 13.69 16.52 -10.50
C GLY A 186 12.85 17.54 -11.29
N ARG A 187 12.82 18.76 -10.77
CA ARG A 187 12.03 19.89 -11.29
C ARG A 187 12.88 20.81 -12.14
N GLU A 188 12.45 21.11 -13.35
CA GLU A 188 13.07 22.12 -14.20
C GLU A 188 12.32 23.45 -14.16
N GLY A 189 13.03 24.56 -13.92
CA GLY A 189 12.50 25.92 -14.08
C GLY A 189 11.30 26.28 -13.20
N GLY A 190 11.13 25.61 -12.06
CA GLY A 190 10.00 25.83 -11.15
C GLY A 190 8.69 25.16 -11.59
N GLY A 191 8.74 24.25 -12.56
CA GLY A 191 7.63 23.35 -12.90
C GLY A 191 7.60 22.09 -12.03
N HIS A 192 6.72 21.15 -12.32
CA HIS A 192 6.68 19.84 -11.65
C HIS A 192 7.80 18.91 -12.11
N ALA A 193 8.02 17.84 -11.36
CA ALA A 193 9.03 16.82 -11.65
C ALA A 193 8.76 16.08 -12.97
N ARG A 194 9.83 15.55 -13.54
CA ARG A 194 9.81 14.66 -14.70
C ARG A 194 10.40 13.31 -14.33
N PHE A 195 9.91 12.29 -15.00
CA PHE A 195 10.32 10.92 -14.74
C PHE A 195 10.79 10.24 -16.02
N ARG A 196 11.75 9.35 -15.86
CA ARG A 196 12.30 8.52 -16.93
C ARG A 196 12.12 7.05 -16.59
N GLU A 197 11.47 6.30 -17.47
CA GLU A 197 11.28 4.85 -17.30
C GLU A 197 12.61 4.11 -17.53
N VAL A 198 13.01 3.31 -16.55
CA VAL A 198 14.28 2.57 -16.54
C VAL A 198 14.15 1.10 -16.12
N GLY A 199 12.95 0.60 -15.81
CA GLY A 199 12.71 -0.71 -15.19
C GLY A 199 13.46 -1.86 -15.87
N ARG A 200 13.41 -1.95 -17.21
CA ARG A 200 14.18 -2.95 -17.96
C ARG A 200 15.68 -2.81 -17.76
N THR A 201 16.17 -1.60 -17.81
CA THR A 201 17.62 -1.31 -17.72
C THR A 201 18.13 -1.55 -16.30
N ALA A 202 17.30 -1.25 -15.30
CA ALA A 202 17.59 -1.49 -13.90
C ALA A 202 17.45 -2.96 -13.49
N GLY A 203 16.92 -3.84 -14.34
CA GLY A 203 16.76 -5.27 -14.03
C GLY A 203 15.40 -5.63 -13.39
N LEU A 204 14.46 -4.69 -13.32
CA LEU A 204 13.09 -4.94 -12.87
C LEU A 204 12.25 -5.56 -14.00
N GLU A 205 12.69 -6.70 -14.51
CA GLU A 205 11.99 -7.42 -15.59
C GLU A 205 12.36 -8.91 -15.58
N VAL A 206 11.35 -9.76 -15.61
CA VAL A 206 11.51 -11.20 -15.84
C VAL A 206 11.28 -11.56 -17.32
N ALA A 207 11.79 -12.72 -17.76
CA ALA A 207 11.72 -13.13 -19.15
C ALA A 207 10.29 -13.29 -19.69
N ASN A 208 9.34 -13.63 -18.81
CA ASN A 208 7.92 -13.69 -19.12
C ASN A 208 7.22 -12.70 -18.20
N PHE A 209 6.50 -11.74 -18.77
CA PHE A 209 5.71 -10.80 -17.97
C PHE A 209 4.69 -11.55 -17.12
N GLU A 210 4.61 -11.18 -15.87
CA GLU A 210 3.77 -11.79 -14.85
C GLU A 210 2.54 -10.92 -14.59
N HIS A 211 1.75 -11.27 -13.59
CA HIS A 211 0.51 -10.58 -13.29
C HIS A 211 0.62 -9.91 -11.92
N GLY A 212 1.42 -8.84 -11.84
CA GLY A 212 1.65 -8.09 -10.61
C GLY A 212 0.39 -7.38 -10.12
N LEU A 213 0.10 -7.46 -8.82
CA LEU A 213 -1.01 -6.75 -8.17
C LEU A 213 -0.52 -5.81 -7.07
N GLY A 214 0.03 -6.33 -5.98
CA GLY A 214 0.60 -5.52 -4.91
C GLY A 214 2.05 -5.14 -5.18
N VAL A 215 2.46 -3.95 -4.73
CA VAL A 215 3.85 -3.47 -4.75
C VAL A 215 4.18 -2.89 -3.40
N LEU A 216 5.37 -3.20 -2.90
CA LEU A 216 5.92 -2.64 -1.68
C LEU A 216 7.39 -2.30 -1.89
N LEU A 217 7.82 -1.14 -1.41
CA LEU A 217 9.23 -0.75 -1.26
C LEU A 217 9.62 -0.82 0.21
N SER A 218 10.71 -1.50 0.52
CA SER A 218 11.28 -1.62 1.88
C SER A 218 12.74 -2.01 1.81
N ASP A 219 13.53 -1.63 2.81
CA ASP A 219 14.92 -2.09 3.01
C ASP A 219 14.89 -3.43 3.76
N PHE A 220 14.77 -4.55 3.02
CA PHE A 220 14.54 -5.87 3.60
C PHE A 220 15.77 -6.46 4.30
N GLU A 221 16.98 -6.24 3.82
CA GLU A 221 18.21 -6.68 4.46
C GLU A 221 18.88 -5.63 5.35
N ARG A 222 18.36 -4.40 5.35
CA ARG A 222 18.81 -3.27 6.18
C ARG A 222 20.20 -2.76 5.80
N ASP A 223 20.48 -2.69 4.52
CA ASP A 223 21.72 -2.14 3.98
C ASP A 223 21.60 -0.64 3.62
N GLY A 224 20.40 -0.10 3.59
CA GLY A 224 20.08 1.31 3.38
C GLY A 224 19.49 1.63 2.01
N ASP A 225 19.38 0.65 1.13
CA ASP A 225 18.79 0.78 -0.20
C ASP A 225 17.36 0.20 -0.18
N LEU A 226 16.44 0.75 -0.98
CA LEU A 226 15.07 0.24 -1.07
C LEU A 226 14.96 -0.86 -2.12
N ASP A 227 14.43 -1.99 -1.71
CA ASP A 227 14.09 -3.13 -2.53
C ASP A 227 12.63 -3.07 -3.00
N VAL A 228 12.30 -3.93 -3.97
CA VAL A 228 10.95 -4.03 -4.51
C VAL A 228 10.38 -5.43 -4.28
N TYR A 229 9.25 -5.53 -3.56
CA TYR A 229 8.47 -6.76 -3.48
C TYR A 229 7.18 -6.62 -4.29
N ILE A 230 6.90 -7.61 -5.17
CA ILE A 230 5.70 -7.65 -6.00
C ILE A 230 4.93 -8.94 -5.73
N ALA A 231 3.66 -8.79 -5.29
CA ALA A 231 2.73 -9.89 -5.20
C ALA A 231 2.09 -10.15 -6.57
N ASN A 232 2.20 -11.38 -7.06
CA ASN A 232 1.73 -11.79 -8.37
C ASN A 232 0.50 -12.68 -8.29
N ASP A 233 -0.50 -12.42 -9.12
CA ASP A 233 -1.67 -13.26 -9.28
C ASP A 233 -1.31 -14.51 -10.09
N THR A 234 -1.29 -15.67 -9.42
CA THR A 234 -1.02 -17.00 -10.02
C THR A 234 0.40 -17.19 -10.62
N ASN A 235 1.31 -16.31 -10.32
CA ASN A 235 2.74 -16.44 -10.57
C ASN A 235 3.51 -16.35 -9.24
N PRO A 236 4.76 -16.87 -9.15
CA PRO A 236 5.56 -16.64 -7.95
C PRO A 236 5.73 -15.15 -7.67
N ASN A 237 5.58 -14.75 -6.41
CA ASN A 237 5.91 -13.41 -5.98
C ASN A 237 7.39 -13.10 -6.23
N ARG A 238 7.72 -11.83 -6.42
CA ARG A 238 9.07 -11.38 -6.72
C ARG A 238 9.61 -10.49 -5.61
N LEU A 239 10.89 -10.68 -5.32
CA LEU A 239 11.70 -9.80 -4.51
C LEU A 239 12.90 -9.39 -5.34
N TYR A 240 13.00 -8.11 -5.64
CA TYR A 240 14.10 -7.52 -6.36
C TYR A 240 14.97 -6.76 -5.36
N GLU A 241 16.11 -7.36 -5.00
CA GLU A 241 17.15 -6.75 -4.18
C GLU A 241 17.83 -5.64 -4.98
N ASN A 242 17.93 -4.46 -4.39
CA ASN A 242 18.66 -3.34 -4.95
C ASN A 242 20.16 -3.52 -4.67
N VAL A 243 20.94 -3.64 -5.71
CA VAL A 243 22.37 -3.90 -5.60
C VAL A 243 23.16 -2.76 -6.23
N ALA A 244 24.00 -2.12 -5.44
CA ALA A 244 24.88 -1.06 -5.94
C ALA A 244 25.77 -1.55 -7.10
N TRP A 245 25.88 -0.77 -8.18
CA TRP A 245 26.77 -1.10 -9.28
C TRP A 245 28.23 -0.92 -8.86
N PRO A 246 29.12 -1.89 -9.11
CA PRO A 246 30.53 -1.77 -8.73
C PRO A 246 31.20 -0.55 -9.38
N GLY A 247 31.53 0.45 -8.58
CA GLY A 247 32.11 1.72 -9.03
C GLY A 247 31.08 2.82 -9.34
N GLY A 248 29.80 2.58 -9.02
CA GLY A 248 28.73 3.57 -9.16
C GLY A 248 28.33 3.89 -10.61
N ALA A 249 27.56 4.95 -10.79
CA ALA A 249 27.00 5.35 -12.08
C ALA A 249 28.06 5.60 -13.17
N ASP A 250 29.26 6.05 -12.81
CA ASP A 250 30.34 6.33 -13.77
C ASP A 250 30.86 5.08 -14.49
N THR A 251 30.71 3.90 -13.90
CA THR A 251 31.15 2.62 -14.47
C THR A 251 29.97 1.78 -14.98
N ASP A 252 28.76 2.14 -14.64
CA ASP A 252 27.55 1.50 -15.11
C ASP A 252 27.27 1.89 -16.58
N PRO A 253 27.17 0.93 -17.52
CA PRO A 253 26.82 1.23 -18.90
C PRO A 253 25.46 1.91 -19.07
N ALA A 254 24.55 1.74 -18.12
CA ALA A 254 23.24 2.38 -18.06
C ALA A 254 23.27 3.75 -17.38
N GLY A 255 24.34 4.05 -16.63
CA GLY A 255 24.49 5.28 -15.85
C GLY A 255 23.55 5.39 -14.65
N LEU A 256 23.00 4.25 -14.17
CA LEU A 256 22.07 4.23 -13.03
C LEU A 256 22.81 4.16 -11.69
N GLY A 257 23.93 3.45 -11.62
CA GLY A 257 24.70 3.23 -10.40
C GLY A 257 24.18 2.09 -9.52
N PHE A 258 23.08 1.48 -9.90
CA PHE A 258 22.47 0.33 -9.22
C PHE A 258 21.81 -0.62 -10.22
N ARG A 259 21.39 -1.79 -9.74
CA ARG A 259 20.54 -2.73 -10.46
C ARG A 259 19.71 -3.55 -9.50
N PHE A 260 18.57 -4.04 -9.95
CA PHE A 260 17.77 -5.02 -9.24
C PHE A 260 18.20 -6.46 -9.59
N GLU A 261 18.33 -7.31 -8.57
CA GLU A 261 18.54 -8.74 -8.72
C GLU A 261 17.38 -9.52 -8.10
N GLU A 262 16.76 -10.42 -8.87
CA GLU A 262 15.64 -11.21 -8.39
C GLU A 262 16.10 -12.26 -7.36
N ARG A 263 15.52 -12.24 -6.14
CA ARG A 263 15.92 -13.03 -4.98
C ARG A 263 14.78 -13.80 -4.31
N ALA A 264 13.54 -13.67 -4.72
CA ALA A 264 12.39 -14.22 -3.99
C ALA A 264 12.53 -15.71 -3.68
N GLY A 265 13.04 -16.50 -4.63
CA GLY A 265 13.28 -17.93 -4.42
C GLY A 265 14.37 -18.20 -3.39
N ALA A 266 15.47 -17.46 -3.41
CA ALA A 266 16.57 -17.59 -2.45
C ALA A 266 16.17 -17.07 -1.06
N ALA A 267 15.42 -15.99 -1.02
CA ALA A 267 14.91 -15.38 0.21
C ALA A 267 13.78 -16.20 0.89
N GLY A 268 13.14 -17.13 0.17
CA GLY A 268 12.04 -17.94 0.72
C GLY A 268 10.66 -17.27 0.64
N VAL A 269 10.49 -16.24 -0.19
CA VAL A 269 9.25 -15.45 -0.32
C VAL A 269 8.56 -15.56 -1.69
N ALA A 270 9.02 -16.46 -2.57
CA ALA A 270 8.45 -16.73 -3.88
C ALA A 270 7.16 -17.57 -3.77
N ASP A 271 6.12 -17.06 -3.10
CA ASP A 271 4.83 -17.75 -3.00
C ASP A 271 4.20 -17.87 -4.40
N PRO A 272 3.89 -19.10 -4.87
CA PRO A 272 3.32 -19.31 -6.20
C PRO A 272 1.78 -19.15 -6.24
N ASN A 273 1.18 -18.75 -5.14
CA ASN A 273 -0.26 -18.54 -5.01
C ASN A 273 -0.71 -17.25 -5.75
N ALA A 274 -2.01 -16.97 -5.70
CA ALA A 274 -2.57 -15.73 -6.25
C ALA A 274 -2.36 -14.58 -5.25
N GLY A 275 -1.16 -14.02 -5.24
CA GLY A 275 -0.78 -12.91 -4.37
C GLY A 275 -1.46 -11.60 -4.78
N MET A 276 -2.04 -10.87 -3.81
CA MET A 276 -2.78 -9.63 -4.06
C MET A 276 -2.28 -8.46 -3.22
N GLY A 277 -2.70 -8.33 -1.97
CA GLY A 277 -2.26 -7.28 -1.06
C GLY A 277 -1.01 -7.70 -0.27
N ILE A 278 -0.23 -6.70 0.13
CA ILE A 278 1.01 -6.86 0.89
C ILE A 278 0.95 -5.95 2.11
N ALA A 279 1.34 -6.47 3.27
CA ALA A 279 1.65 -5.67 4.45
C ALA A 279 3.02 -6.05 4.99
N ALA A 280 3.85 -5.07 5.35
CA ALA A 280 5.14 -5.26 5.99
C ALA A 280 5.16 -4.63 7.38
N GLY A 281 5.75 -5.32 8.36
CA GLY A 281 5.85 -4.82 9.74
C GLY A 281 6.56 -5.82 10.65
N ASP A 282 7.14 -5.33 11.72
CA ASP A 282 7.81 -6.12 12.76
C ASP A 282 6.75 -6.65 13.74
N TYR A 283 6.09 -7.77 13.38
CA TYR A 283 4.98 -8.28 14.20
C TYR A 283 5.45 -9.12 15.40
N ASP A 284 6.66 -9.65 15.37
CA ASP A 284 7.18 -10.48 16.47
C ASP A 284 8.15 -9.72 17.40
N GLY A 285 8.42 -8.44 17.11
CA GLY A 285 9.22 -7.55 17.96
C GLY A 285 10.72 -7.78 17.84
N ASP A 286 11.20 -8.45 16.79
CA ASP A 286 12.61 -8.78 16.62
C ASP A 286 13.42 -7.66 15.92
N GLY A 287 12.74 -6.60 15.47
CA GLY A 287 13.31 -5.40 14.85
C GLY A 287 13.51 -5.51 13.35
N ARG A 288 12.92 -6.51 12.68
CA ARG A 288 12.94 -6.69 11.22
C ARG A 288 11.53 -6.65 10.65
N ALA A 289 11.40 -6.29 9.38
CA ALA A 289 10.12 -6.27 8.71
C ALA A 289 9.75 -7.69 8.24
N ASP A 290 8.60 -8.17 8.70
CA ASP A 290 7.96 -9.39 8.25
C ASP A 290 6.97 -9.08 7.14
N LEU A 291 6.68 -10.07 6.28
CA LEU A 291 5.75 -9.90 5.17
C LEU A 291 4.47 -10.71 5.37
N PHE A 292 3.34 -10.09 5.11
CA PHE A 292 2.06 -10.74 4.93
C PHE A 292 1.57 -10.53 3.50
N VAL A 293 1.11 -11.61 2.85
CA VAL A 293 0.59 -11.57 1.48
C VAL A 293 -0.77 -12.26 1.44
N THR A 294 -1.78 -11.54 0.98
CA THR A 294 -3.12 -12.12 0.79
C THR A 294 -3.19 -13.00 -0.46
N ASN A 295 -3.96 -14.07 -0.39
CA ASN A 295 -4.15 -15.05 -1.47
C ASN A 295 -5.64 -15.37 -1.69
N ALA A 296 -5.96 -16.09 -2.77
CA ALA A 296 -7.32 -16.52 -3.07
C ALA A 296 -7.86 -17.55 -2.07
N ARG A 297 -9.18 -17.71 -2.00
CA ARG A 297 -9.91 -18.56 -1.03
C ARG A 297 -9.38 -19.98 -0.88
N GLU A 298 -9.02 -20.64 -1.97
CA GLU A 298 -8.53 -22.02 -1.96
C GLU A 298 -7.06 -22.14 -1.52
N GLN A 299 -6.45 -21.01 -1.18
CA GLN A 299 -5.04 -20.88 -0.83
C GLN A 299 -4.90 -20.26 0.55
N VAL A 300 -3.83 -20.59 1.26
CA VAL A 300 -3.52 -19.98 2.55
C VAL A 300 -2.72 -18.71 2.31
N HIS A 301 -3.05 -17.63 3.02
CA HIS A 301 -2.28 -16.39 2.95
C HIS A 301 -0.83 -16.62 3.36
N GLY A 302 0.10 -15.89 2.72
CA GLY A 302 1.53 -15.97 3.00
C GLY A 302 1.89 -15.18 4.26
N VAL A 303 2.69 -15.77 5.14
CA VAL A 303 3.30 -15.08 6.28
C VAL A 303 4.76 -15.47 6.32
N PHE A 304 5.62 -14.49 6.08
CA PHE A 304 7.04 -14.68 5.94
C PHE A 304 7.74 -13.88 7.05
N ARG A 305 8.27 -14.63 8.03
CA ARG A 305 9.01 -14.05 9.13
C ARG A 305 10.45 -13.81 8.71
N SER A 306 10.91 -12.58 8.85
CA SER A 306 12.26 -12.16 8.55
C SER A 306 13.28 -12.85 9.48
N LYS A 307 14.42 -13.21 8.91
CA LYS A 307 15.59 -13.71 9.65
C LYS A 307 16.76 -12.73 9.48
N PRO A 308 17.80 -12.83 10.32
CA PRO A 308 19.04 -12.16 10.01
C PRO A 308 19.49 -12.46 8.59
N PRO A 309 19.89 -11.43 7.80
CA PRO A 309 20.31 -11.63 6.42
C PRO A 309 21.40 -12.69 6.29
N ASP A 310 21.32 -13.54 5.28
CA ASP A 310 22.36 -14.50 4.94
C ASP A 310 23.31 -13.88 3.92
N GLU A 311 24.57 -13.66 4.31
CA GLU A 311 25.59 -12.99 3.48
C GLU A 311 25.12 -11.62 2.90
N ASN A 312 24.33 -10.84 3.66
CA ASN A 312 23.66 -9.60 3.29
C ASN A 312 22.47 -9.75 2.31
N ASN A 313 21.98 -10.96 2.06
CA ASN A 313 20.75 -11.15 1.30
C ASN A 313 19.55 -11.32 2.24
N PRO A 314 18.36 -10.82 1.87
CA PRO A 314 17.14 -11.01 2.65
C PRO A 314 16.82 -12.50 2.79
N SER A 315 16.31 -12.90 3.96
CA SER A 315 16.01 -14.31 4.25
C SER A 315 14.79 -14.42 5.15
N TYR A 316 13.86 -15.32 4.81
CA TYR A 316 12.58 -15.48 5.48
C TYR A 316 12.26 -16.95 5.76
N ASP A 317 11.47 -17.19 6.80
CA ASP A 317 10.79 -18.46 7.05
C ASP A 317 9.29 -18.30 6.76
N ASP A 318 8.72 -19.20 5.97
CA ASP A 318 7.27 -19.30 5.82
C ASP A 318 6.67 -19.90 7.11
N VAL A 319 5.95 -19.05 7.87
CA VAL A 319 5.41 -19.40 9.19
C VAL A 319 3.87 -19.46 9.22
N ARG A 320 3.22 -19.44 8.04
CA ARG A 320 1.75 -19.44 7.94
C ARG A 320 1.06 -20.57 8.70
N ALA A 321 1.72 -21.69 8.91
CA ALA A 321 1.19 -22.84 9.66
C ALA A 321 1.39 -22.71 11.17
N ASP A 322 2.22 -21.80 11.64
CA ASP A 322 2.67 -21.71 13.04
C ASP A 322 1.92 -20.66 13.86
N LEU A 323 1.09 -19.83 13.23
CA LEU A 323 0.45 -18.66 13.86
C LEU A 323 -0.65 -19.00 14.87
N GLY A 324 -1.21 -20.21 14.82
CA GLY A 324 -2.28 -20.65 15.71
C GLY A 324 -3.69 -20.32 15.21
N VAL A 325 -3.81 -19.62 14.08
CA VAL A 325 -5.07 -19.31 13.39
C VAL A 325 -5.06 -19.87 11.97
N ASP A 326 -6.24 -20.17 11.43
CA ASP A 326 -6.39 -20.57 10.02
C ASP A 326 -6.44 -19.32 9.14
N LEU A 327 -5.51 -19.18 8.21
CA LEU A 327 -5.44 -18.07 7.25
C LEU A 327 -6.09 -18.38 5.90
N GLY A 328 -6.74 -19.53 5.77
CA GLY A 328 -7.45 -19.93 4.55
C GLY A 328 -8.94 -19.63 4.58
N GLY A 329 -9.66 -20.09 3.54
CA GLY A 329 -11.13 -20.10 3.48
C GLY A 329 -11.81 -18.83 3.01
N SER A 330 -11.05 -17.73 2.80
CA SER A 330 -11.54 -16.47 2.21
C SER A 330 -10.54 -15.93 1.19
N THR A 331 -11.04 -15.17 0.22
CA THR A 331 -10.16 -14.43 -0.70
C THR A 331 -9.76 -13.11 -0.05
N GLY A 332 -8.49 -12.99 0.35
CA GLY A 332 -7.96 -11.77 0.93
C GLY A 332 -7.53 -10.77 -0.14
N TRP A 333 -7.72 -9.49 0.13
CA TRP A 333 -7.32 -8.39 -0.73
C TRP A 333 -6.42 -7.42 0.04
N GLY A 334 -6.96 -6.33 0.57
CA GLY A 334 -6.17 -5.44 1.40
C GLY A 334 -5.81 -6.09 2.74
N ALA A 335 -4.65 -5.73 3.26
CA ALA A 335 -4.17 -6.14 4.57
C ALA A 335 -3.33 -5.02 5.19
N SER A 336 -3.44 -4.87 6.51
CA SER A 336 -2.72 -3.85 7.27
C SER A 336 -2.22 -4.43 8.59
N TRP A 337 -0.98 -4.13 8.93
CA TRP A 337 -0.47 -4.27 10.29
C TRP A 337 -0.86 -3.03 11.10
N ALA A 338 -1.61 -3.20 12.17
CA ALA A 338 -2.13 -2.11 13.01
C ALA A 338 -2.18 -2.55 14.46
N ASP A 339 -1.77 -1.72 15.39
CA ASP A 339 -1.94 -1.96 16.82
C ASP A 339 -3.34 -1.47 17.20
N LEU A 340 -4.34 -2.38 17.14
CA LEU A 340 -5.77 -2.03 17.24
C LEU A 340 -6.25 -1.81 18.68
N ASP A 341 -5.54 -2.38 19.65
CA ASP A 341 -5.90 -2.30 21.07
C ASP A 341 -4.82 -1.59 21.92
N LEU A 342 -3.85 -0.97 21.24
CA LEU A 342 -2.78 -0.15 21.82
C LEU A 342 -1.90 -0.92 22.83
N ASP A 343 -1.76 -2.24 22.68
CA ASP A 343 -1.00 -3.09 23.60
C ASP A 343 0.50 -3.20 23.25
N THR A 344 0.96 -2.55 22.19
CA THR A 344 2.31 -2.48 21.60
C THR A 344 2.58 -3.44 20.45
N ASP A 345 1.74 -4.44 20.26
CA ASP A 345 1.92 -5.45 19.23
C ASP A 345 1.20 -5.04 17.93
N LEU A 346 1.69 -5.48 16.79
CA LEU A 346 1.00 -5.31 15.52
C LEU A 346 -0.01 -6.43 15.32
N ASP A 347 -1.28 -6.09 15.33
CA ASP A 347 -2.38 -6.92 14.88
C ASP A 347 -2.49 -6.93 13.36
N LEU A 348 -3.24 -7.89 12.82
CA LEU A 348 -3.43 -8.02 11.39
C LEU A 348 -4.91 -7.86 11.01
N VAL A 349 -5.20 -6.88 10.15
CA VAL A 349 -6.52 -6.75 9.52
C VAL A 349 -6.46 -7.25 8.08
N VAL A 350 -7.42 -8.08 7.68
CA VAL A 350 -7.55 -8.59 6.30
C VAL A 350 -8.97 -8.32 5.81
N VAL A 351 -9.09 -7.63 4.67
CA VAL A 351 -10.38 -7.41 4.02
C VAL A 351 -10.60 -8.42 2.92
N ASN A 352 -11.82 -8.97 2.87
CA ASN A 352 -12.13 -10.14 2.05
C ASN A 352 -13.31 -9.91 1.09
N GLY A 353 -13.31 -10.65 0.00
CA GLY A 353 -14.41 -10.66 -0.97
C GLY A 353 -14.09 -11.58 -2.14
N ASP A 354 -15.00 -12.47 -2.48
CA ASP A 354 -14.76 -13.53 -3.45
C ASP A 354 -14.48 -13.05 -4.89
N VAL A 355 -13.77 -13.87 -5.64
CA VAL A 355 -13.47 -13.70 -7.07
C VAL A 355 -13.46 -15.07 -7.75
N PRO A 356 -14.02 -15.21 -8.99
CA PRO A 356 -14.66 -14.18 -9.80
C PRO A 356 -16.00 -13.72 -9.23
N VAL A 357 -16.31 -12.43 -9.39
CA VAL A 357 -17.60 -11.89 -8.94
C VAL A 357 -18.72 -12.41 -9.86
N THR A 358 -19.66 -13.13 -9.27
CA THR A 358 -20.82 -13.72 -9.94
C THR A 358 -22.14 -13.19 -9.39
N ASP A 359 -22.16 -12.86 -8.09
CA ASP A 359 -23.30 -12.30 -7.37
C ASP A 359 -22.80 -11.29 -6.31
N LEU A 360 -23.14 -10.01 -6.47
CA LEU A 360 -22.74 -8.95 -5.52
C LEU A 360 -23.19 -9.19 -4.06
N ALA A 361 -24.14 -10.05 -3.83
CA ALA A 361 -24.62 -10.39 -2.48
C ALA A 361 -24.01 -11.70 -1.97
N GLY A 362 -23.92 -12.72 -2.83
CA GLY A 362 -23.45 -14.06 -2.50
C GLY A 362 -21.94 -14.17 -2.35
N ASP A 363 -21.19 -13.32 -3.09
CA ASP A 363 -19.71 -13.33 -3.11
C ASP A 363 -19.06 -12.47 -2.02
N LYS A 364 -19.87 -11.97 -1.07
CA LYS A 364 -19.37 -11.23 0.09
C LYS A 364 -18.73 -12.15 1.10
N GLU A 365 -17.65 -11.69 1.68
CA GLU A 365 -16.91 -12.39 2.73
C GLU A 365 -16.74 -11.53 4.00
N ARG A 366 -16.46 -12.17 5.13
CA ARG A 366 -16.25 -11.47 6.41
C ARG A 366 -14.86 -10.85 6.42
N LEU A 367 -14.77 -9.65 6.98
CA LEU A 367 -13.49 -9.07 7.37
C LEU A 367 -12.89 -9.88 8.51
N ARG A 368 -11.57 -9.91 8.60
CA ARG A 368 -10.85 -10.56 9.70
C ARG A 368 -9.94 -9.56 10.39
N ALA A 369 -9.90 -9.65 11.70
CA ALA A 369 -8.89 -9.01 12.53
C ALA A 369 -8.30 -10.09 13.44
N LEU A 370 -6.99 -10.18 13.44
CA LEU A 370 -6.22 -11.18 14.18
C LEU A 370 -5.36 -10.45 15.20
N GLY A 371 -5.65 -10.67 16.48
CA GLY A 371 -4.87 -10.11 17.59
C GLY A 371 -3.56 -10.85 17.78
N ASN A 372 -2.51 -10.10 17.86
CA ASN A 372 -1.19 -10.60 18.16
C ASN A 372 -1.05 -10.89 19.68
N LEU A 373 -0.43 -11.99 20.03
CA LEU A 373 -0.29 -12.41 21.43
C LEU A 373 1.15 -12.25 21.95
N THR A 374 1.97 -11.44 21.31
CA THR A 374 3.37 -11.22 21.70
C THR A 374 3.46 -10.52 23.06
N ALA A 375 2.67 -9.47 23.30
CA ALA A 375 2.59 -8.79 24.61
C ALA A 375 2.10 -9.72 25.72
N GLN A 376 1.28 -10.73 25.39
CA GLN A 376 0.82 -11.78 26.30
C GLN A 376 1.85 -12.90 26.50
N GLY A 377 3.06 -12.76 25.94
CA GLY A 377 4.18 -13.70 26.08
C GLY A 377 4.10 -14.91 25.15
N MET A 378 3.37 -14.81 24.06
CA MET A 378 3.25 -15.84 23.02
C MET A 378 3.66 -15.28 21.64
N PRO A 379 4.93 -14.92 21.42
CA PRO A 379 5.38 -14.28 20.20
C PRO A 379 5.08 -15.13 18.96
N GLY A 380 4.61 -14.46 17.89
CA GLY A 380 4.25 -15.08 16.62
C GLY A 380 2.95 -15.91 16.68
N ARG A 381 2.12 -15.73 17.71
CA ARG A 381 0.79 -16.32 17.81
C ARG A 381 -0.28 -15.26 17.68
N PHE A 382 -1.39 -15.65 17.06
CA PHE A 382 -2.56 -14.80 16.84
C PHE A 382 -3.83 -15.48 17.32
N GLU A 383 -4.85 -14.67 17.59
CA GLU A 383 -6.22 -15.10 17.82
C GLU A 383 -7.22 -14.24 17.04
N GLU A 384 -8.44 -14.73 16.85
CA GLU A 384 -9.49 -13.98 16.14
C GLU A 384 -10.08 -12.89 17.05
N LEU A 385 -9.88 -11.63 16.70
CA LEU A 385 -10.46 -10.47 17.40
C LEU A 385 -11.81 -10.01 16.84
N GLY A 386 -12.19 -10.41 15.63
CA GLY A 386 -13.32 -9.83 14.90
C GLY A 386 -14.63 -9.76 15.69
N GLY A 387 -14.90 -10.74 16.56
CA GLY A 387 -16.07 -10.73 17.45
C GLY A 387 -15.96 -9.72 18.60
N GLU A 388 -14.78 -9.54 19.16
CA GLU A 388 -14.53 -8.67 20.32
C GLU A 388 -14.57 -7.19 19.94
N ILE A 389 -13.94 -6.82 18.82
CA ILE A 389 -13.92 -5.45 18.31
C ILE A 389 -15.16 -5.11 17.47
N GLY A 390 -16.10 -6.04 17.30
CA GLY A 390 -17.40 -5.77 16.69
C GLY A 390 -17.44 -5.86 15.17
N LEU A 391 -16.42 -6.35 14.46
CA LEU A 391 -16.45 -6.57 13.01
C LEU A 391 -17.60 -7.49 12.57
N ASP A 392 -18.00 -8.42 13.40
CA ASP A 392 -19.15 -9.31 13.14
C ASP A 392 -20.47 -8.56 12.92
N LYS A 393 -20.61 -7.34 13.47
CA LYS A 393 -21.80 -6.49 13.32
C LYS A 393 -21.88 -5.81 11.96
N ILE A 394 -20.73 -5.65 11.27
CA ILE A 394 -20.64 -5.03 9.95
C ILE A 394 -21.21 -5.95 8.87
N GLY A 395 -21.08 -7.26 9.09
CA GLY A 395 -21.46 -8.29 8.14
C GLY A 395 -20.46 -8.42 6.98
N PRO A 396 -20.71 -9.38 6.05
CA PRO A 396 -19.79 -9.65 4.97
C PRO A 396 -19.80 -8.52 3.92
N LEU A 397 -18.63 -8.23 3.35
CA LEU A 397 -18.39 -7.25 2.30
C LEU A 397 -17.83 -7.93 1.04
N LEU A 398 -17.95 -7.30 -0.11
CA LEU A 398 -17.20 -7.62 -1.31
C LEU A 398 -16.03 -6.63 -1.39
N ALA A 399 -15.12 -6.74 -0.42
CA ALA A 399 -14.04 -5.78 -0.23
C ALA A 399 -12.90 -5.98 -1.23
N ARG A 400 -12.10 -4.92 -1.41
CA ARG A 400 -10.86 -4.90 -2.20
C ARG A 400 -9.76 -4.11 -1.49
N GLY A 401 -9.52 -2.86 -1.88
CA GLY A 401 -8.53 -2.03 -1.21
C GLY A 401 -8.94 -1.65 0.20
N SER A 402 -7.96 -1.56 1.08
CA SER A 402 -8.11 -1.00 2.42
C SER A 402 -6.88 -0.20 2.81
N ALA A 403 -7.08 0.76 3.70
CA ALA A 403 -5.99 1.57 4.24
C ALA A 403 -6.32 1.97 5.68
N ALA A 404 -5.35 1.73 6.57
CA ALA A 404 -5.42 2.11 7.97
C ALA A 404 -4.97 3.58 8.16
N ALA A 405 -5.60 4.29 9.10
CA ALA A 405 -5.21 5.65 9.51
C ALA A 405 -5.96 6.07 10.77
N ASP A 406 -5.37 6.94 11.58
CA ASP A 406 -6.09 7.70 12.61
C ASP A 406 -6.68 8.97 11.95
N TYR A 407 -7.90 8.85 11.40
CA TYR A 407 -8.50 9.96 10.64
C TYR A 407 -9.18 11.02 11.52
N ASP A 408 -9.52 10.71 12.76
CA ASP A 408 -10.14 11.66 13.68
C ASP A 408 -9.21 12.10 14.82
N ASN A 409 -7.93 11.74 14.72
CA ASN A 409 -6.83 12.14 15.61
C ASN A 409 -7.11 11.81 17.09
N ASP A 410 -7.79 10.68 17.34
CA ASP A 410 -8.09 10.20 18.70
C ASP A 410 -7.06 9.18 19.22
N GLY A 411 -6.16 8.73 18.34
CA GLY A 411 -5.06 7.83 18.63
C GLY A 411 -5.34 6.37 18.37
N ASP A 412 -6.54 6.02 17.94
CA ASP A 412 -6.93 4.69 17.53
C ASP A 412 -6.83 4.56 16.00
N LEU A 413 -6.26 3.47 15.47
CA LEU A 413 -6.21 3.27 14.02
C LEU A 413 -7.56 2.80 13.48
N ASP A 414 -8.07 3.54 12.51
CA ASP A 414 -9.30 3.34 11.76
C ASP A 414 -9.04 2.65 10.42
N MET A 415 -10.10 2.32 9.66
CA MET A 415 -9.96 1.64 8.38
C MET A 415 -10.91 2.18 7.31
N ALA A 416 -10.38 2.60 6.17
CA ALA A 416 -11.15 2.84 4.95
C ALA A 416 -11.11 1.59 4.04
N ILE A 417 -12.26 1.19 3.48
CA ILE A 417 -12.38 -0.03 2.67
C ILE A 417 -13.19 0.25 1.41
N SER A 418 -12.61 -0.04 0.25
CA SER A 418 -13.35 -0.06 -1.01
C SER A 418 -14.08 -1.37 -1.22
N THR A 419 -15.23 -1.33 -1.90
CA THR A 419 -16.03 -2.54 -2.20
C THR A 419 -16.47 -2.55 -3.65
N VAL A 420 -16.49 -3.73 -4.28
CA VAL A 420 -16.94 -3.89 -5.68
C VAL A 420 -18.44 -3.62 -5.77
N GLY A 421 -18.82 -2.65 -6.61
CA GLY A 421 -20.22 -2.28 -6.84
C GLY A 421 -20.98 -1.81 -5.59
N GLY A 422 -20.26 -1.56 -4.50
CA GLY A 422 -20.77 -1.22 -3.18
C GLY A 422 -20.37 0.17 -2.69
N PRO A 423 -20.74 0.52 -1.46
CA PRO A 423 -20.32 1.77 -0.82
C PRO A 423 -18.85 1.72 -0.43
N LEU A 424 -18.22 2.89 -0.33
CA LEU A 424 -17.02 3.07 0.47
C LEU A 424 -17.39 2.90 1.95
N VAL A 425 -16.66 2.06 2.66
CA VAL A 425 -16.87 1.76 4.08
C VAL A 425 -15.76 2.43 4.88
N LEU A 426 -16.14 3.13 5.92
CA LEU A 426 -15.24 3.69 6.92
C LEU A 426 -15.58 3.03 8.25
N LEU A 427 -14.61 2.35 8.83
CA LEU A 427 -14.70 1.74 10.15
C LEU A 427 -13.93 2.61 11.11
N ARG A 428 -14.60 3.07 12.17
CA ARG A 428 -13.97 3.77 13.27
C ARG A 428 -13.68 2.78 14.40
N ASN A 429 -12.45 2.81 14.86
CA ASN A 429 -12.06 2.17 16.10
C ASN A 429 -12.38 3.13 17.27
N ASP A 430 -13.04 2.64 18.30
CA ASP A 430 -13.36 3.38 19.51
C ASP A 430 -12.76 2.61 20.71
N HIS A 431 -11.47 2.22 20.63
CA HIS A 431 -10.83 1.47 21.70
C HIS A 431 -10.78 2.30 22.98
N ALA A 432 -11.13 1.67 24.10
CA ALA A 432 -11.20 2.37 25.39
C ALA A 432 -9.99 2.04 26.26
N GLY A 433 -8.89 2.68 26.02
CA GLY A 433 -7.69 2.54 26.86
C GLY A 433 -6.41 2.39 26.02
N GLY A 434 -5.28 2.37 26.69
CA GLY A 434 -3.98 2.39 26.06
C GLY A 434 -3.44 3.82 25.88
N ASP A 435 -2.15 3.93 25.83
CA ASP A 435 -1.45 5.17 25.47
C ASP A 435 -0.88 5.00 24.06
N TRP A 436 -0.76 6.07 23.31
CA TRP A 436 -0.31 6.06 21.92
C TRP A 436 0.71 7.15 21.61
N LEU A 437 1.38 7.06 20.49
CA LEU A 437 2.22 8.09 19.89
C LEU A 437 2.11 8.03 18.38
N GLU A 438 1.81 9.15 17.75
CA GLU A 438 1.98 9.31 16.32
C GLU A 438 3.23 10.15 15.99
N VAL A 439 3.85 9.84 14.86
CA VAL A 439 5.06 10.53 14.40
C VAL A 439 4.89 10.91 12.94
N ASN A 440 4.86 12.21 12.68
CA ASN A 440 4.88 12.77 11.33
C ASN A 440 6.33 13.15 10.96
N LEU A 441 6.86 12.53 9.92
CA LEU A 441 8.14 12.91 9.33
C LEU A 441 7.89 13.99 8.30
N VAL A 442 8.40 15.18 8.57
CA VAL A 442 8.16 16.36 7.72
C VAL A 442 8.92 16.24 6.41
N GLY A 443 8.21 16.11 5.30
CA GLY A 443 8.71 15.92 3.95
C GLY A 443 8.56 14.48 3.42
N PHE A 444 9.27 14.19 2.32
CA PHE A 444 9.23 12.88 1.68
C PHE A 444 10.29 11.94 2.30
N HIS A 445 9.84 10.89 2.99
CA HIS A 445 10.76 9.96 3.67
C HIS A 445 10.31 8.48 3.65
N PRO A 446 9.75 7.92 2.55
CA PRO A 446 9.54 6.47 2.47
C PRO A 446 10.86 5.72 2.65
N GLY A 447 10.82 4.60 3.39
CA GLY A 447 12.00 3.87 3.82
C GLY A 447 12.63 4.40 5.12
N ALA A 448 12.13 5.49 5.69
CA ALA A 448 12.55 5.91 7.02
C ALA A 448 12.09 4.90 8.09
N GLU A 449 13.01 4.53 8.97
CA GLU A 449 12.72 3.65 10.11
C GLU A 449 12.53 4.48 11.38
N VAL A 450 11.38 4.35 12.01
CA VAL A 450 11.06 4.99 13.29
C VAL A 450 11.03 3.93 14.39
N THR A 451 11.81 4.14 15.46
CA THR A 451 11.85 3.24 16.61
C THR A 451 11.45 3.99 17.87
N ALA A 452 10.36 3.61 18.49
CA ALA A 452 9.98 4.04 19.84
C ALA A 452 10.62 3.10 20.88
N ILE A 453 11.39 3.67 21.81
CA ILE A 453 12.03 2.92 22.90
C ILE A 453 11.27 3.21 24.20
N LEU A 454 10.59 2.21 24.73
CA LEU A 454 9.78 2.31 25.93
C LEU A 454 10.64 2.39 27.21
N PRO A 455 10.08 2.83 28.36
CA PRO A 455 10.81 2.88 29.63
C PRO A 455 11.33 1.52 30.11
N ASP A 456 10.65 0.42 29.80
CA ASP A 456 11.07 -0.95 30.12
C ASP A 456 12.16 -1.50 29.20
N GLY A 457 12.48 -0.78 28.11
CA GLY A 457 13.53 -1.12 27.15
C GLY A 457 13.03 -1.79 25.89
N ARG A 458 11.74 -2.12 25.76
CA ARG A 458 11.16 -2.61 24.50
C ARG A 458 11.37 -1.58 23.40
N ARG A 459 11.50 -2.09 22.19
CA ARG A 459 11.73 -1.27 20.98
C ARG A 459 10.63 -1.61 19.98
N LEU A 460 9.79 -0.65 19.70
CA LEU A 460 8.75 -0.76 18.70
C LEU A 460 9.27 -0.14 17.41
N ARG A 461 9.34 -0.91 16.34
CA ARG A 461 9.86 -0.45 15.04
C ARG A 461 8.73 -0.34 14.03
N ARG A 462 8.72 0.74 13.28
CA ARG A 462 7.84 0.96 12.12
C ARG A 462 8.65 1.56 10.98
N GLU A 463 8.25 1.30 9.78
CA GLU A 463 8.84 1.87 8.56
C GLU A 463 7.78 2.69 7.83
N VAL A 464 8.20 3.79 7.19
CA VAL A 464 7.32 4.65 6.40
C VAL A 464 7.23 4.12 4.98
N HIS A 465 6.01 3.81 4.52
CA HIS A 465 5.74 3.37 3.17
C HIS A 465 4.86 4.37 2.41
N ALA A 466 5.09 4.52 1.11
CA ALA A 466 4.19 5.18 0.20
C ALA A 466 3.69 4.16 -0.82
N GLY A 467 2.49 3.62 -0.58
CA GLY A 467 1.90 2.47 -1.27
C GLY A 467 2.08 1.17 -0.49
N SER A 468 0.95 0.53 -0.15
CA SER A 468 0.87 -0.69 0.67
C SER A 468 -0.47 -1.39 0.46
N SER A 469 -0.74 -2.44 1.23
CA SER A 469 -2.02 -3.13 1.24
C SER A 469 -2.39 -3.67 -0.17
N TYR A 470 -3.63 -3.49 -0.61
CA TYR A 470 -4.06 -3.79 -1.96
C TYR A 470 -4.46 -2.51 -2.67
N LEU A 471 -3.64 -2.07 -3.64
CA LEU A 471 -3.91 -0.91 -4.48
C LEU A 471 -4.12 0.41 -3.71
N SER A 472 -3.60 0.53 -2.50
CA SER A 472 -3.96 1.58 -1.55
C SER A 472 -2.71 2.28 -0.96
N SER A 473 -2.94 3.37 -0.24
CA SER A 473 -1.90 4.07 0.54
C SER A 473 -2.45 4.40 1.91
N GLU A 474 -1.76 3.92 2.94
CA GLU A 474 -2.12 4.11 4.33
C GLU A 474 -1.70 5.50 4.84
N ASP A 475 -1.96 5.76 6.11
CA ASP A 475 -1.51 6.97 6.79
C ASP A 475 0.02 7.13 6.64
N PRO A 476 0.51 8.27 6.14
CA PRO A 476 1.95 8.51 6.07
C PRO A 476 2.59 8.73 7.46
N ARG A 477 1.78 8.97 8.50
CA ARG A 477 2.24 9.09 9.89
C ARG A 477 2.51 7.69 10.46
N VAL A 478 3.50 7.61 11.34
CA VAL A 478 3.87 6.36 12.01
C VAL A 478 3.17 6.26 13.35
N HIS A 479 2.37 5.22 13.54
CA HIS A 479 1.60 4.98 14.75
C HIS A 479 2.23 3.93 15.67
N PHE A 480 2.18 4.17 16.98
CA PHE A 480 2.59 3.27 18.05
C PHE A 480 1.54 3.23 19.15
N GLY A 481 0.98 2.06 19.45
CA GLY A 481 0.40 1.80 20.75
C GLY A 481 1.52 1.64 21.77
N LEU A 482 1.34 2.19 22.95
CA LEU A 482 2.34 2.22 24.01
C LEU A 482 1.97 1.35 25.22
N GLY A 483 0.83 0.66 25.17
CA GLY A 483 0.27 -0.05 26.31
C GLY A 483 -0.06 0.94 27.43
N GLY A 484 0.55 0.74 28.58
CA GLY A 484 0.40 1.66 29.72
C GLY A 484 1.58 2.61 29.92
N ALA A 485 2.43 2.83 28.91
CA ALA A 485 3.61 3.68 29.04
C ALA A 485 3.27 5.14 28.78
N ALA A 486 3.23 5.96 29.83
CA ALA A 486 2.94 7.39 29.77
C ALA A 486 3.96 8.24 29.00
N GLU A 487 5.10 7.66 28.63
CA GLU A 487 6.15 8.33 27.83
C GLU A 487 6.96 7.30 27.02
N VAL A 488 7.53 7.76 25.91
CA VAL A 488 8.59 7.09 25.16
C VAL A 488 9.93 7.62 25.66
N ARG A 489 10.78 6.74 26.17
CA ARG A 489 12.12 7.11 26.68
C ARG A 489 12.97 7.75 25.59
N ALA A 490 12.89 7.22 24.37
CA ALA A 490 13.54 7.80 23.20
C ALA A 490 12.82 7.40 21.91
N LEU A 491 12.67 8.33 21.01
CA LEU A 491 12.27 8.12 19.62
C LEU A 491 13.52 8.26 18.75
N VAL A 492 13.77 7.27 17.92
CA VAL A 492 14.92 7.24 17.00
C VAL A 492 14.39 7.12 15.59
N VAL A 493 14.75 8.07 14.73
CA VAL A 493 14.43 8.05 13.30
C VAL A 493 15.71 7.82 12.53
N ARG A 494 15.77 6.74 11.75
CA ARG A 494 16.80 6.52 10.73
C ARG A 494 16.25 6.97 9.39
N TRP A 495 16.98 7.85 8.75
CA TRP A 495 16.54 8.47 7.51
C TRP A 495 17.05 7.69 6.29
N PRO A 496 16.28 7.62 5.19
CA PRO A 496 16.80 7.15 3.91
C PRO A 496 18.07 7.92 3.53
N GLY A 497 19.03 7.25 2.90
CA GLY A 497 20.32 7.85 2.60
C GLY A 497 21.26 8.08 3.81
N GLY A 498 20.86 7.65 4.99
CA GLY A 498 21.67 7.65 6.21
C GLY A 498 21.39 8.82 7.16
N GLY A 499 21.95 8.71 8.34
CA GLY A 499 21.73 9.68 9.43
C GLY A 499 20.66 9.24 10.42
N GLU A 500 20.70 9.85 11.60
CA GLU A 500 19.79 9.52 12.70
C GLU A 500 19.34 10.78 13.42
N THR A 501 18.04 10.88 13.71
CA THR A 501 17.50 11.87 14.66
C THR A 501 17.05 11.15 15.92
N ARG A 502 17.40 11.70 17.09
CA ARG A 502 17.00 11.14 18.37
C ARG A 502 16.34 12.20 19.25
N LEU A 503 15.13 11.92 19.67
CA LEU A 503 14.39 12.70 20.68
C LEU A 503 14.28 11.86 21.96
N ASN A 504 14.23 12.48 23.14
CA ASN A 504 14.15 11.77 24.41
C ASN A 504 13.03 12.33 25.29
N GLY A 505 12.38 11.46 26.08
CA GLY A 505 11.36 11.84 27.05
C GLY A 505 10.12 12.44 26.40
N ILE A 506 9.52 11.72 25.45
CA ILE A 506 8.33 12.15 24.71
C ILE A 506 7.11 11.62 25.45
N ALA A 507 6.20 12.51 25.85
CA ALA A 507 4.95 12.12 26.48
C ALA A 507 4.08 11.31 25.51
N ALA A 508 3.28 10.39 26.01
CA ALA A 508 2.28 9.68 25.24
C ALA A 508 1.10 10.61 24.85
N ASN A 509 0.20 10.08 24.02
CA ASN A 509 -1.05 10.69 23.58
C ASN A 509 -0.87 12.01 22.84
N GLN A 510 0.03 12.02 21.85
CA GLN A 510 0.27 13.16 20.99
C GLN A 510 0.85 12.78 19.63
N LEU A 511 0.68 13.66 18.65
CA LEU A 511 1.39 13.69 17.39
C LEU A 511 2.70 14.47 17.54
N VAL A 512 3.81 13.91 17.08
CA VAL A 512 5.15 14.55 17.10
C VAL A 512 5.66 14.72 15.68
N GLU A 513 5.99 15.96 15.32
CA GLU A 513 6.69 16.25 14.07
C GLU A 513 8.21 16.07 14.22
N VAL A 514 8.82 15.34 13.29
CA VAL A 514 10.27 15.14 13.24
C VAL A 514 10.81 15.56 11.88
N LYS A 515 11.87 16.36 11.88
CA LYS A 515 12.55 16.83 10.66
C LYS A 515 13.88 16.12 10.48
N ALA A 516 14.22 15.84 9.23
CA ALA A 516 15.54 15.33 8.89
C ALA A 516 16.65 16.30 9.32
N PRO A 517 17.83 15.80 9.73
CA PRO A 517 18.98 16.65 9.98
C PRO A 517 19.36 17.43 8.72
N SER A 518 19.66 18.72 8.88
CA SER A 518 20.07 19.62 7.78
C SER A 518 21.47 19.32 7.25
#